data_e451d6af3f342de5e50869e0b4f45ee7
#
_entry.id   e451d6af3f342de5e50869e0b4f45ee7
#
_cell.length_a   1.000
_cell.length_b   1.000
_cell.length_c   1.000
_cell.angle_alpha   90.00
_cell.angle_beta   90.00
_cell.angle_gamma   90.00
#
_symmetry.space_group_name_H-M   'P 1'
#
loop_
_entity.id
_entity.type
_entity.pdbx_description
1 polymer ?
#
loop_
_entity_poly.entity_id
_entity_poly.type
_entity_poly.pdbx_seq_one_letter_code
_entity_poly.pdbx_strand_id
1 'polypeptide(L)'
;GRTTTIVSFSSDPDASTNFGPFTPGFIRVPYNDVAALEQALQQPNVIGFLVEPIQCEAGVFVPAEDYMQRARALCTKYNALFIADEVQTGIARTGRLLATCGNCECKKGCENKPEVKPDILILGKALSGGVFPVSAVLANDAIMNVIQPGQHGSTFGGNPIAAAVAIAALDVIKDENLAQNAAYLGEVFRHGLKEIQSRNPLIQLVRGKGLLNAIVIDSDEDSDLAWEICLKFRDNG
;
A
#
# COMPACT_ATOMS: atom_id res chain seq x y z
N GLY A 1 -9.84 -1.06 3.50
CA GLY A 1 -10.81 -1.54 4.48
C GLY A 1 -12.22 -1.05 4.20
N ARG A 2 -13.22 -1.66 4.86
CA ARG A 2 -14.65 -1.36 4.64
C ARG A 2 -15.40 -1.07 5.95
N THR A 3 -14.68 -0.79 7.04
CA THR A 3 -15.32 -0.31 8.28
C THR A 3 -15.78 1.13 8.13
N THR A 4 -16.79 1.54 8.93
CA THR A 4 -17.33 2.91 8.90
C THR A 4 -16.24 3.98 9.00
N THR A 5 -15.26 3.80 9.89
CA THR A 5 -14.15 4.74 10.03
C THR A 5 -13.30 4.80 8.76
N ILE A 6 -13.00 3.68 8.14
CA ILE A 6 -12.16 3.64 6.93
C ILE A 6 -12.90 4.27 5.73
N VAL A 7 -14.16 3.94 5.52
CA VAL A 7 -14.94 4.55 4.43
C VAL A 7 -15.15 6.05 4.62
N SER A 8 -15.03 6.56 5.85
CA SER A 8 -15.17 7.99 6.16
C SER A 8 -14.11 8.87 5.50
N PHE A 9 -12.94 8.33 5.18
CA PHE A 9 -11.89 9.05 4.46
C PHE A 9 -11.61 8.49 3.06
N SER A 10 -12.43 7.56 2.56
CA SER A 10 -12.34 7.12 1.18
C SER A 10 -12.71 8.26 0.21
N SER A 11 -12.00 8.35 -0.91
CA SER A 11 -12.38 9.20 -2.03
C SER A 11 -13.21 8.47 -3.08
N ASP A 12 -13.37 7.15 -2.92
CA ASP A 12 -14.15 6.29 -3.80
C ASP A 12 -15.65 6.43 -3.45
N PRO A 13 -16.48 6.95 -4.37
CA PRO A 13 -17.92 7.08 -4.15
C PRO A 13 -18.61 5.73 -3.98
N ASP A 14 -18.16 4.68 -4.66
CA ASP A 14 -18.74 3.33 -4.57
C ASP A 14 -18.50 2.71 -3.18
N ALA A 15 -17.42 3.12 -2.52
CA ALA A 15 -17.10 2.67 -1.17
C ALA A 15 -17.82 3.49 -0.08
N SER A 16 -18.23 4.73 -0.36
CA SER A 16 -18.69 5.69 0.66
C SER A 16 -20.14 6.11 0.51
N THR A 17 -20.71 6.19 -0.71
CA THR A 17 -22.10 6.66 -0.93
C THR A 17 -23.10 5.77 -0.20
N ASN A 18 -23.98 6.39 0.58
CA ASN A 18 -25.02 5.74 1.38
C ASN A 18 -24.55 4.84 2.55
N PHE A 19 -23.28 4.91 2.94
CA PHE A 19 -22.73 4.13 4.05
C PHE A 19 -22.45 4.96 5.34
N GLY A 20 -23.02 6.17 5.45
CA GLY A 20 -22.94 6.97 6.68
C GLY A 20 -23.74 6.38 7.86
N PRO A 21 -23.62 6.95 9.07
CA PRO A 21 -22.87 8.18 9.37
C PRO A 21 -21.36 8.01 9.34
N PHE A 22 -20.66 9.07 8.94
CA PHE A 22 -19.18 9.03 8.82
C PHE A 22 -18.50 9.49 10.12
N THR A 23 -17.38 8.87 10.42
CA THR A 23 -16.50 9.28 11.52
C THR A 23 -15.79 10.58 11.12
N PRO A 24 -15.85 11.66 11.92
CA PRO A 24 -15.15 12.92 11.64
C PRO A 24 -13.67 12.85 12.01
N GLY A 25 -12.92 13.91 11.68
CA GLY A 25 -11.52 14.07 12.08
C GLY A 25 -10.49 13.64 11.03
N PHE A 26 -10.90 13.52 9.77
CA PHE A 26 -10.00 13.20 8.66
C PHE A 26 -9.87 14.38 7.69
N ILE A 27 -8.65 14.67 7.29
CA ILE A 27 -8.31 15.63 6.23
C ILE A 27 -7.71 14.83 5.07
N ARG A 28 -8.35 14.85 3.92
CA ARG A 28 -7.81 14.21 2.70
C ARG A 28 -6.90 15.20 1.98
N VAL A 29 -5.73 14.72 1.58
CA VAL A 29 -4.76 15.48 0.78
C VAL A 29 -4.51 14.75 -0.54
N PRO A 30 -4.21 15.47 -1.64
CA PRO A 30 -3.84 14.82 -2.89
C PRO A 30 -2.61 13.92 -2.69
N TYR A 31 -2.67 12.72 -3.30
CA TYR A 31 -1.56 11.78 -3.22
C TYR A 31 -0.33 12.33 -3.97
N ASN A 32 0.85 12.07 -3.43
CA ASN A 32 2.12 12.55 -3.98
C ASN A 32 2.29 14.10 -3.95
N ASP A 33 1.46 14.82 -3.19
CA ASP A 33 1.56 16.25 -2.98
C ASP A 33 2.10 16.57 -1.58
N VAL A 34 3.41 16.83 -1.53
CA VAL A 34 4.12 17.14 -0.27
C VAL A 34 3.71 18.50 0.29
N ALA A 35 3.35 19.46 -0.57
CA ALA A 35 2.95 20.80 -0.11
C ALA A 35 1.56 20.76 0.55
N ALA A 36 0.61 20.05 -0.05
CA ALA A 36 -0.71 19.83 0.54
C ALA A 36 -0.60 19.06 1.86
N LEU A 37 0.28 18.05 1.93
CA LEU A 37 0.54 17.32 3.18
C LEU A 37 1.09 18.27 4.26
N GLU A 38 2.06 19.12 3.94
CA GLU A 38 2.62 20.07 4.90
C GLU A 38 1.58 21.04 5.42
N GLN A 39 0.72 21.58 4.55
CA GLN A 39 -0.39 22.46 4.95
C GLN A 39 -1.37 21.76 5.90
N ALA A 40 -1.70 20.49 5.65
CA ALA A 40 -2.56 19.71 6.52
C ALA A 40 -1.91 19.47 7.89
N LEU A 41 -0.62 19.12 7.93
CA LEU A 41 0.12 18.87 9.17
C LEU A 41 0.32 20.12 10.04
N GLN A 42 0.21 21.33 9.46
CA GLN A 42 0.25 22.60 10.21
C GLN A 42 -1.04 22.87 10.99
N GLN A 43 -2.13 22.18 10.67
CA GLN A 43 -3.39 22.40 11.39
C GLN A 43 -3.31 21.85 12.80
N PRO A 44 -3.97 22.50 13.77
CA PRO A 44 -3.96 22.03 15.15
C PRO A 44 -4.62 20.65 15.26
N ASN A 45 -4.09 19.83 16.17
CA ASN A 45 -4.60 18.50 16.50
C ASN A 45 -4.49 17.44 15.38
N VAL A 46 -3.68 17.65 14.35
CA VAL A 46 -3.32 16.60 13.42
C VAL A 46 -2.28 15.68 14.07
N ILE A 47 -2.67 14.43 14.31
CA ILE A 47 -1.87 13.46 15.09
C ILE A 47 -1.12 12.45 14.22
N GLY A 48 -1.46 12.33 12.94
CA GLY A 48 -0.82 11.34 12.08
C GLY A 48 -1.20 11.49 10.61
N PHE A 49 -0.37 10.90 9.77
CA PHE A 49 -0.56 10.76 8.34
C PHE A 49 -0.61 9.29 7.97
N LEU A 50 -1.75 8.83 7.45
CA LEU A 50 -1.96 7.48 6.92
C LEU A 50 -1.80 7.49 5.41
N VAL A 51 -0.95 6.60 4.90
CA VAL A 51 -0.67 6.52 3.47
C VAL A 51 -0.36 5.09 3.02
N GLU A 52 -0.86 4.71 1.83
CA GLU A 52 -0.33 3.57 1.10
C GLU A 52 0.96 3.99 0.36
N PRO A 53 2.08 3.24 0.47
CA PRO A 53 3.32 3.56 -0.28
C PRO A 53 3.12 3.56 -1.80
N ILE A 54 2.21 2.74 -2.30
CA ILE A 54 1.67 2.75 -3.66
C ILE A 54 0.16 2.61 -3.51
N GLN A 55 -0.62 3.53 -4.06
CA GLN A 55 -2.08 3.40 -4.03
C GLN A 55 -2.52 2.32 -5.01
N CYS A 56 -3.04 1.22 -4.50
CA CYS A 56 -3.31 0.02 -5.29
C CYS A 56 -4.69 0.03 -5.93
N GLU A 57 -5.76 0.10 -5.13
CA GLU A 57 -7.15 0.09 -5.62
C GLU A 57 -7.48 1.30 -6.50
N ALA A 58 -6.87 2.44 -6.24
CA ALA A 58 -7.01 3.63 -7.06
C ALA A 58 -6.39 3.50 -8.46
N GLY A 59 -5.65 2.40 -8.75
CA GLY A 59 -5.07 2.14 -10.06
C GLY A 59 -3.54 2.02 -10.08
N VAL A 60 -2.93 1.55 -9.00
CA VAL A 60 -1.48 1.35 -8.88
C VAL A 60 -0.69 2.65 -9.10
N PHE A 61 -1.03 3.70 -8.35
CA PHE A 61 -0.27 4.96 -8.41
C PHE A 61 1.03 4.84 -7.63
N VAL A 62 2.15 4.81 -8.37
CA VAL A 62 3.51 4.84 -7.81
C VAL A 62 3.92 6.30 -7.63
N PRO A 63 4.27 6.74 -6.43
CA PRO A 63 4.63 8.13 -6.18
C PRO A 63 6.04 8.47 -6.68
N ALA A 64 6.41 9.76 -6.59
CA ALA A 64 7.78 10.19 -6.79
C ALA A 64 8.73 9.46 -5.84
N GLU A 65 9.97 9.25 -6.29
CA GLU A 65 10.95 8.41 -5.59
C GLU A 65 11.23 8.87 -4.15
N ASP A 66 11.20 10.19 -3.92
CA ASP A 66 11.48 10.82 -2.63
C ASP A 66 10.22 11.13 -1.78
N TYR A 67 9.03 10.81 -2.28
CA TYR A 67 7.77 11.19 -1.61
C TYR A 67 7.65 10.63 -0.20
N MET A 68 7.93 9.34 -0.01
CA MET A 68 7.85 8.72 1.32
C MET A 68 8.86 9.30 2.30
N GLN A 69 10.08 9.59 1.85
CA GLN A 69 11.12 10.23 2.66
C GLN A 69 10.71 11.64 3.09
N ARG A 70 10.16 12.43 2.15
CA ARG A 70 9.69 13.79 2.43
C ARG A 70 8.49 13.79 3.36
N ALA A 71 7.52 12.90 3.13
CA ALA A 71 6.36 12.73 4.00
C ALA A 71 6.79 12.33 5.44
N ARG A 72 7.73 11.37 5.57
CA ARG A 72 8.28 10.99 6.87
C ARG A 72 8.97 12.18 7.56
N ALA A 73 9.75 12.96 6.82
CA ALA A 73 10.42 14.14 7.37
C ALA A 73 9.41 15.18 7.88
N LEU A 74 8.34 15.42 7.14
CA LEU A 74 7.25 16.31 7.56
C LEU A 74 6.54 15.80 8.81
N CYS A 75 6.21 14.51 8.88
CA CYS A 75 5.62 13.93 10.08
C CYS A 75 6.52 14.14 11.31
N THR A 76 7.83 13.96 11.15
CA THR A 76 8.80 14.22 12.23
C THR A 76 8.81 15.72 12.62
N LYS A 77 8.82 16.61 11.62
CA LYS A 77 8.84 18.08 11.83
C LYS A 77 7.63 18.57 12.63
N TYR A 78 6.44 18.03 12.34
CA TYR A 78 5.18 18.44 12.95
C TYR A 78 4.73 17.53 14.09
N ASN A 79 5.58 16.61 14.56
CA ASN A 79 5.29 15.66 15.64
C ASN A 79 4.01 14.85 15.39
N ALA A 80 3.82 14.41 14.13
CA ALA A 80 2.73 13.54 13.70
C ALA A 80 3.23 12.12 13.45
N LEU A 81 2.41 11.12 13.69
CA LEU A 81 2.74 9.73 13.41
C LEU A 81 2.72 9.46 11.89
N PHE A 82 3.75 8.81 11.37
CA PHE A 82 3.76 8.29 10.02
C PHE A 82 3.24 6.86 10.01
N ILE A 83 2.08 6.64 9.40
CA ILE A 83 1.36 5.36 9.39
C ILE A 83 1.38 4.81 7.98
N ALA A 84 2.07 3.69 7.77
CA ALA A 84 2.17 3.04 6.48
C ALA A 84 1.16 1.90 6.35
N ASP A 85 0.26 2.01 5.39
CA ASP A 85 -0.62 0.91 4.97
C ASP A 85 0.10 0.08 3.89
N GLU A 86 0.77 -0.98 4.35
CA GLU A 86 1.47 -1.95 3.51
C GLU A 86 0.64 -3.23 3.29
N VAL A 87 -0.66 -3.18 3.51
CA VAL A 87 -1.53 -4.35 3.36
C VAL A 87 -1.44 -4.93 1.95
N GLN A 88 -1.31 -4.11 0.93
CA GLN A 88 -1.21 -4.55 -0.46
C GLN A 88 0.20 -4.47 -1.03
N THR A 89 1.00 -3.52 -0.58
CA THR A 89 2.34 -3.23 -1.09
C THR A 89 3.43 -4.04 -0.43
N GLY A 90 3.24 -4.43 0.82
CA GLY A 90 4.21 -5.17 1.62
C GLY A 90 4.31 -6.65 1.28
N ILE A 91 5.11 -7.34 2.09
CA ILE A 91 5.32 -8.80 2.04
C ILE A 91 5.75 -9.23 0.63
N ALA A 92 6.82 -8.62 0.15
CA ALA A 92 7.52 -8.91 -1.10
C ALA A 92 6.79 -8.52 -2.42
N ARG A 93 5.51 -8.12 -2.39
CA ARG A 93 4.72 -7.83 -3.59
C ARG A 93 5.38 -6.83 -4.54
N THR A 94 6.01 -5.80 -4.01
CA THR A 94 6.61 -4.70 -4.79
C THR A 94 8.10 -4.91 -5.10
N GLY A 95 8.60 -6.13 -4.89
CA GLY A 95 10.02 -6.45 -5.12
C GLY A 95 10.92 -6.19 -3.92
N ARG A 96 10.31 -5.88 -2.76
CA ARG A 96 10.96 -5.70 -1.45
C ARG A 96 10.03 -6.20 -0.37
N LEU A 97 10.58 -6.50 0.80
CA LEU A 97 9.76 -6.92 1.93
C LEU A 97 8.69 -5.87 2.27
N LEU A 98 9.08 -4.59 2.27
CA LEU A 98 8.19 -3.43 2.48
C LEU A 98 8.45 -2.36 1.41
N ALA A 99 7.40 -1.73 0.91
CA ALA A 99 7.48 -0.68 -0.11
C ALA A 99 7.88 0.69 0.46
N THR A 100 7.71 0.92 1.77
CA THR A 100 8.08 2.17 2.45
C THR A 100 9.56 2.52 2.33
N CYS A 101 10.45 1.55 2.11
CA CYS A 101 11.87 1.82 1.81
C CYS A 101 12.08 2.60 0.51
N GLY A 102 11.03 2.92 -0.22
CA GLY A 102 11.08 3.66 -1.47
C GLY A 102 11.58 2.82 -2.63
N ASN A 103 11.96 3.51 -3.71
CA ASN A 103 12.42 2.89 -4.95
C ASN A 103 13.93 2.60 -4.97
N CYS A 104 14.61 2.66 -3.82
CA CYS A 104 16.05 2.44 -3.79
C CYS A 104 16.40 1.00 -4.21
N GLU A 105 17.45 0.84 -5.01
CA GLU A 105 17.96 -0.46 -5.47
C GLU A 105 18.95 -1.09 -4.48
N CYS A 106 18.91 -0.70 -3.22
CA CYS A 106 19.85 -1.15 -2.20
C CYS A 106 19.72 -2.66 -1.97
N LYS A 107 20.72 -3.41 -2.36
CA LYS A 107 20.79 -4.88 -2.16
C LYS A 107 21.12 -5.28 -0.72
N LYS A 108 21.65 -4.37 0.12
CA LYS A 108 22.15 -4.64 1.48
C LYS A 108 21.67 -3.67 2.55
N GLY A 109 20.46 -3.10 2.39
CA GLY A 109 19.99 -2.02 3.25
C GLY A 109 20.25 -0.63 2.66
N CYS A 110 19.59 0.39 3.18
CA CYS A 110 19.73 1.76 2.68
C CYS A 110 20.93 2.46 3.33
N GLU A 111 22.15 2.04 2.99
CA GLU A 111 23.37 2.63 3.57
C GLU A 111 23.53 4.13 3.23
N ASN A 112 22.95 4.60 2.12
CA ASN A 112 23.12 5.96 1.62
C ASN A 112 21.81 6.80 1.54
N LYS A 113 20.66 6.25 1.94
CA LYS A 113 19.39 6.99 1.99
C LYS A 113 18.73 6.77 3.35
N PRO A 114 18.11 7.79 3.95
CA PRO A 114 17.39 7.60 5.20
C PRO A 114 16.31 6.52 5.03
N GLU A 115 16.35 5.52 5.89
CA GLU A 115 15.34 4.48 5.95
C GLU A 115 13.99 5.12 6.31
N VAL A 116 12.97 4.88 5.50
CA VAL A 116 11.60 5.34 5.80
C VAL A 116 10.97 4.35 6.74
N LYS A 117 11.21 4.54 8.03
CA LYS A 117 10.61 3.72 9.07
C LYS A 117 9.29 4.35 9.51
N PRO A 118 8.14 3.67 9.33
CA PRO A 118 6.87 4.14 9.86
C PRO A 118 6.84 4.02 11.39
N ASP A 119 6.05 4.88 12.03
CA ASP A 119 5.73 4.77 13.46
C ASP A 119 4.71 3.65 13.69
N ILE A 120 3.78 3.49 12.74
CA ILE A 120 2.80 2.40 12.71
C ILE A 120 2.84 1.75 11.32
N LEU A 121 2.98 0.44 11.29
CA LEU A 121 2.97 -0.39 10.08
C LEU A 121 1.76 -1.30 10.08
N ILE A 122 0.99 -1.28 9.00
CA ILE A 122 -0.20 -2.14 8.82
C ILE A 122 0.12 -3.18 7.75
N LEU A 123 -0.05 -4.46 8.10
CA LEU A 123 0.19 -5.61 7.23
C LEU A 123 -1.06 -6.47 7.10
N GLY A 124 -1.19 -7.17 5.98
CA GLY A 124 -2.31 -8.09 5.72
C GLY A 124 -2.09 -8.83 4.40
N LYS A 125 -3.17 -9.27 3.77
CA LYS A 125 -3.15 -9.96 2.46
C LYS A 125 -2.07 -11.06 2.40
N ALA A 126 -0.93 -10.79 1.75
CA ALA A 126 0.16 -11.74 1.57
C ALA A 126 0.81 -12.22 2.88
N LEU A 127 0.52 -11.59 4.03
CA LEU A 127 1.05 -12.00 5.33
C LEU A 127 0.77 -13.46 5.66
N SER A 128 -0.32 -14.02 5.15
CA SER A 128 -0.69 -15.43 5.36
C SER A 128 -0.39 -16.34 4.17
N GLY A 129 0.32 -15.85 3.15
CA GLY A 129 0.50 -16.63 1.91
C GLY A 129 -0.80 -16.96 1.18
N GLY A 130 -1.91 -16.29 1.51
CA GLY A 130 -3.24 -16.57 0.95
C GLY A 130 -3.99 -17.75 1.58
N VAL A 131 -3.43 -18.40 2.59
CA VAL A 131 -3.98 -19.62 3.20
C VAL A 131 -5.00 -19.30 4.30
N PHE A 132 -4.74 -18.28 5.12
CA PHE A 132 -5.59 -17.92 6.26
C PHE A 132 -5.72 -16.41 6.41
N PRO A 133 -6.93 -15.86 6.65
CA PRO A 133 -7.10 -14.42 6.85
C PRO A 133 -6.38 -13.94 8.11
N VAL A 134 -5.36 -13.09 7.92
CA VAL A 134 -4.62 -12.48 9.02
C VAL A 134 -4.16 -11.08 8.65
N SER A 135 -4.16 -10.20 9.62
CA SER A 135 -3.55 -8.88 9.54
C SER A 135 -2.81 -8.56 10.83
N ALA A 136 -1.90 -7.60 10.75
CA ALA A 136 -1.13 -7.16 11.90
C ALA A 136 -0.93 -5.64 11.84
N VAL A 137 -0.93 -5.02 13.03
CA VAL A 137 -0.51 -3.64 13.23
C VAL A 137 0.71 -3.67 14.13
N LEU A 138 1.81 -3.10 13.67
CA LEU A 138 3.08 -3.05 14.38
C LEU A 138 3.42 -1.60 14.70
N ALA A 139 3.82 -1.37 15.93
CA ALA A 139 4.37 -0.10 16.38
C ALA A 139 5.35 -0.36 17.54
N ASN A 140 6.06 0.68 17.96
CA ASN A 140 6.90 0.57 19.16
C ASN A 140 6.05 0.57 20.44
N ASP A 141 6.66 0.19 21.56
CA ASP A 141 5.99 0.08 22.86
C ASP A 141 5.37 1.41 23.32
N ALA A 142 6.00 2.55 23.00
CA ALA A 142 5.49 3.86 23.40
C ALA A 142 4.13 4.16 22.73
N ILE A 143 3.87 3.62 21.56
CA ILE A 143 2.59 3.74 20.84
C ILE A 143 1.63 2.64 21.28
N MET A 144 2.08 1.36 21.27
CA MET A 144 1.20 0.24 21.57
C MET A 144 0.70 0.22 23.00
N ASN A 145 1.52 0.59 23.97
CA ASN A 145 1.16 0.57 25.40
C ASN A 145 0.20 1.71 25.82
N VAL A 146 -0.19 2.58 24.88
CA VAL A 146 -1.31 3.51 25.11
C VAL A 146 -2.63 2.75 25.24
N ILE A 147 -2.75 1.60 24.56
CA ILE A 147 -3.92 0.70 24.66
C ILE A 147 -3.77 -0.11 25.97
N GLN A 148 -4.69 0.10 26.91
CA GLN A 148 -4.66 -0.59 28.19
C GLN A 148 -5.49 -1.87 28.14
N PRO A 149 -5.23 -2.84 29.03
CA PRO A 149 -6.02 -4.07 29.14
C PRO A 149 -7.53 -3.78 29.22
N GLY A 150 -8.32 -4.47 28.40
CA GLY A 150 -9.77 -4.29 28.32
C GLY A 150 -10.27 -3.20 27.36
N GLN A 151 -9.37 -2.37 26.81
CA GLN A 151 -9.76 -1.30 25.88
C GLN A 151 -9.88 -1.77 24.42
N HIS A 152 -9.23 -2.86 24.07
CA HIS A 152 -9.28 -3.46 22.74
C HIS A 152 -9.36 -4.98 22.85
N GLY A 153 -10.07 -5.61 21.94
CA GLY A 153 -10.16 -7.06 21.89
C GLY A 153 -10.65 -7.57 20.54
N SER A 154 -10.32 -8.82 20.25
CA SER A 154 -10.78 -9.56 19.07
C SER A 154 -10.89 -11.02 19.45
N THR A 155 -12.02 -11.65 19.14
CA THR A 155 -12.23 -13.06 19.43
C THR A 155 -11.25 -13.97 18.70
N PHE A 156 -10.92 -13.65 17.45
CA PHE A 156 -9.99 -14.42 16.62
C PHE A 156 -8.59 -13.84 16.52
N GLY A 157 -8.36 -12.63 17.03
CA GLY A 157 -7.05 -11.96 17.00
C GLY A 157 -6.01 -12.76 17.79
N GLY A 158 -4.81 -12.90 17.20
CA GLY A 158 -3.70 -13.64 17.85
C GLY A 158 -3.89 -15.15 17.93
N ASN A 159 -4.81 -15.75 17.15
CA ASN A 159 -4.98 -17.19 17.18
C ASN A 159 -3.72 -17.93 16.66
N PRO A 160 -3.39 -19.11 17.24
CA PRO A 160 -2.14 -19.81 16.94
C PRO A 160 -2.06 -20.32 15.51
N ILE A 161 -3.19 -20.62 14.85
CA ILE A 161 -3.21 -21.07 13.45
C ILE A 161 -2.76 -19.93 12.54
N ALA A 162 -3.33 -18.74 12.70
CA ALA A 162 -2.95 -17.57 11.93
C ALA A 162 -1.46 -17.23 12.12
N ALA A 163 -0.95 -17.31 13.36
CA ALA A 163 0.44 -17.08 13.67
C ALA A 163 1.37 -18.09 12.98
N ALA A 164 1.06 -19.38 13.06
CA ALA A 164 1.84 -20.44 12.42
C ALA A 164 1.87 -20.29 10.89
N VAL A 165 0.72 -20.00 10.27
CA VAL A 165 0.62 -19.77 8.83
C VAL A 165 1.41 -18.53 8.40
N ALA A 166 1.32 -17.43 9.15
CA ALA A 166 2.07 -16.22 8.84
C ALA A 166 3.59 -16.41 8.94
N ILE A 167 4.06 -17.15 9.97
CA ILE A 167 5.49 -17.48 10.12
C ILE A 167 5.95 -18.32 8.91
N ALA A 168 5.24 -19.39 8.57
CA ALA A 168 5.58 -20.23 7.43
C ALA A 168 5.60 -19.44 6.12
N ALA A 169 4.64 -18.52 5.89
CA ALA A 169 4.62 -17.68 4.71
C ALA A 169 5.84 -16.73 4.63
N LEU A 170 6.24 -16.16 5.76
CA LEU A 170 7.44 -15.28 5.82
C LEU A 170 8.73 -16.07 5.61
N ASP A 171 8.82 -17.31 6.12
CA ASP A 171 9.96 -18.18 5.89
C ASP A 171 10.09 -18.55 4.39
N VAL A 172 8.99 -18.92 3.73
CA VAL A 172 8.98 -19.16 2.27
C VAL A 172 9.45 -17.94 1.49
N ILE A 173 8.95 -16.75 1.82
CA ILE A 173 9.37 -15.49 1.15
C ILE A 173 10.89 -15.29 1.25
N LYS A 174 11.46 -15.57 2.41
CA LYS A 174 12.88 -15.43 2.69
C LYS A 174 13.70 -16.52 2.00
N ASP A 175 13.31 -17.78 2.18
CA ASP A 175 14.10 -18.94 1.73
C ASP A 175 14.09 -19.06 0.21
N GLU A 176 12.99 -18.70 -0.46
CA GLU A 176 12.87 -18.71 -1.91
C GLU A 176 13.23 -17.37 -2.56
N ASN A 177 13.67 -16.36 -1.78
CA ASN A 177 14.05 -15.02 -2.27
C ASN A 177 12.93 -14.35 -3.10
N LEU A 178 11.67 -14.49 -2.68
CA LEU A 178 10.51 -14.07 -3.47
C LEU A 178 10.46 -12.56 -3.71
N ALA A 179 11.05 -11.72 -2.86
CA ALA A 179 11.17 -10.29 -3.11
C ALA A 179 12.01 -9.99 -4.37
N GLN A 180 13.16 -10.63 -4.50
CA GLN A 180 14.03 -10.48 -5.67
C GLN A 180 13.38 -11.06 -6.92
N ASN A 181 12.69 -12.18 -6.80
CA ASN A 181 11.93 -12.77 -7.89
C ASN A 181 10.81 -11.83 -8.36
N ALA A 182 10.06 -11.24 -7.44
CA ALA A 182 9.02 -10.26 -7.77
C ALA A 182 9.59 -9.00 -8.45
N ALA A 183 10.76 -8.53 -8.01
CA ALA A 183 11.44 -7.41 -8.67
C ALA A 183 11.81 -7.76 -10.11
N TYR A 184 12.48 -8.89 -10.33
CA TYR A 184 12.93 -9.34 -11.64
C TYR A 184 11.76 -9.61 -12.60
N LEU A 185 10.79 -10.42 -12.18
CA LEU A 185 9.62 -10.75 -13.03
C LEU A 185 8.75 -9.53 -13.31
N GLY A 186 8.66 -8.60 -12.37
CA GLY A 186 7.98 -7.33 -12.57
C GLY A 186 8.62 -6.48 -13.68
N GLU A 187 9.94 -6.44 -13.78
CA GLU A 187 10.64 -5.75 -14.86
C GLU A 187 10.42 -6.46 -16.21
N VAL A 188 10.55 -7.78 -16.26
CA VAL A 188 10.26 -8.58 -17.47
C VAL A 188 8.84 -8.33 -17.97
N PHE A 189 7.87 -8.36 -17.07
CA PHE A 189 6.46 -8.14 -17.39
C PHE A 189 6.20 -6.73 -17.93
N ARG A 190 6.68 -5.69 -17.24
CA ARG A 190 6.52 -4.30 -17.69
C ARG A 190 7.26 -4.03 -18.99
N HIS A 191 8.41 -4.67 -19.23
CA HIS A 191 9.13 -4.55 -20.49
C HIS A 191 8.26 -5.08 -21.65
N GLY A 192 7.74 -6.30 -21.53
CA GLY A 192 6.84 -6.88 -22.53
C GLY A 192 5.58 -6.04 -22.78
N LEU A 193 4.98 -5.50 -21.70
CA LEU A 193 3.83 -4.58 -21.82
C LEU A 193 4.17 -3.28 -22.56
N LYS A 194 5.36 -2.71 -22.34
CA LYS A 194 5.84 -1.50 -23.04
C LYS A 194 6.10 -1.78 -24.52
N GLU A 195 6.57 -2.98 -24.86
CA GLU A 195 6.70 -3.39 -26.28
C GLU A 195 5.33 -3.48 -26.96
N ILE A 196 4.30 -3.98 -26.26
CA ILE A 196 2.93 -3.98 -26.76
C ILE A 196 2.41 -2.54 -26.89
N GLN A 197 2.62 -1.71 -25.86
CA GLN A 197 2.25 -0.30 -25.85
C GLN A 197 2.84 0.45 -27.06
N SER A 198 4.09 0.20 -27.43
CA SER A 198 4.73 0.87 -28.57
C SER A 198 4.03 0.60 -29.91
N ARG A 199 3.25 -0.45 -30.00
CA ARG A 199 2.52 -0.91 -31.21
C ARG A 199 1.01 -0.79 -31.09
N ASN A 200 0.50 -0.47 -29.92
CA ASN A 200 -0.93 -0.39 -29.63
C ASN A 200 -1.27 0.91 -28.89
N PRO A 201 -1.83 1.91 -29.58
CA PRO A 201 -2.16 3.20 -28.98
C PRO A 201 -3.25 3.12 -27.90
N LEU A 202 -3.97 2.00 -27.81
CA LEU A 202 -4.96 1.78 -26.76
C LEU A 202 -4.33 1.72 -25.37
N ILE A 203 -3.05 1.34 -25.27
CA ILE A 203 -2.34 1.33 -23.98
C ILE A 203 -1.67 2.69 -23.78
N GLN A 204 -2.28 3.51 -22.93
CA GLN A 204 -1.79 4.85 -22.63
C GLN A 204 -0.55 4.81 -21.74
N LEU A 205 -0.57 3.96 -20.69
CA LEU A 205 0.50 3.90 -19.71
C LEU A 205 0.64 2.50 -19.11
N VAL A 206 1.90 2.08 -18.88
CA VAL A 206 2.25 0.90 -18.08
C VAL A 206 3.00 1.37 -16.84
N ARG A 207 2.49 1.03 -15.65
CA ARG A 207 3.08 1.43 -14.37
C ARG A 207 3.06 0.31 -13.35
N GLY A 208 3.91 0.41 -12.31
CA GLY A 208 3.96 -0.56 -11.23
C GLY A 208 5.33 -0.73 -10.61
N LYS A 209 5.40 -1.58 -9.59
CA LYS A 209 6.61 -2.03 -8.90
C LYS A 209 6.50 -3.52 -8.57
N GLY A 210 7.58 -4.27 -8.81
CA GLY A 210 7.56 -5.71 -8.63
C GLY A 210 6.40 -6.33 -9.40
N LEU A 211 5.62 -7.17 -8.72
CA LEU A 211 4.41 -7.81 -9.27
C LEU A 211 3.11 -7.05 -8.92
N LEU A 212 3.19 -5.77 -8.68
CA LEU A 212 2.06 -4.86 -8.55
C LEU A 212 2.07 -3.92 -9.76
N ASN A 213 1.23 -4.18 -10.77
CA ASN A 213 1.28 -3.50 -12.05
C ASN A 213 -0.12 -3.10 -12.51
N ALA A 214 -0.18 -2.04 -13.33
CA ALA A 214 -1.39 -1.60 -14.02
C ALA A 214 -1.08 -1.20 -15.46
N ILE A 215 -2.07 -1.42 -16.32
CA ILE A 215 -2.15 -0.91 -17.68
C ILE A 215 -3.27 0.11 -17.70
N VAL A 216 -2.98 1.32 -18.12
CA VAL A 216 -3.98 2.37 -18.33
C VAL A 216 -4.42 2.29 -19.78
N ILE A 217 -5.71 2.10 -19.99
CA ILE A 217 -6.32 2.04 -21.31
C ILE A 217 -6.78 3.45 -21.70
N ASP A 218 -6.50 3.83 -22.94
CA ASP A 218 -6.96 5.10 -23.51
C ASP A 218 -8.44 5.00 -23.86
N SER A 219 -9.29 5.49 -22.99
CA SER A 219 -10.73 5.47 -23.14
C SER A 219 -11.36 6.61 -22.35
N ASP A 220 -12.57 7.00 -22.70
CA ASP A 220 -13.37 7.95 -21.93
C ASP A 220 -13.65 7.42 -20.53
N GLU A 221 -13.80 8.32 -19.54
CA GLU A 221 -14.01 7.96 -18.13
C GLU A 221 -15.24 7.06 -17.91
N ASP A 222 -16.29 7.25 -18.72
CA ASP A 222 -17.53 6.46 -18.66
C ASP A 222 -17.48 5.18 -19.54
N SER A 223 -16.32 4.84 -20.13
CA SER A 223 -16.18 3.71 -21.03
C SER A 223 -16.00 2.39 -20.28
N ASP A 224 -16.74 1.36 -20.67
CA ASP A 224 -16.58 0.00 -20.17
C ASP A 224 -15.41 -0.77 -20.81
N LEU A 225 -14.61 -0.13 -21.70
CA LEU A 225 -13.58 -0.79 -22.48
C LEU A 225 -12.53 -1.53 -21.65
N ALA A 226 -12.06 -0.92 -20.55
CA ALA A 226 -11.10 -1.57 -19.64
C ALA A 226 -11.71 -2.83 -19.01
N TRP A 227 -12.98 -2.78 -18.63
CA TRP A 227 -13.72 -3.92 -18.12
C TRP A 227 -13.91 -5.01 -19.17
N GLU A 228 -14.29 -4.66 -20.40
CA GLU A 228 -14.41 -5.61 -21.52
C GLU A 228 -13.08 -6.32 -21.80
N ILE A 229 -11.94 -5.61 -21.73
CA ILE A 229 -10.61 -6.20 -21.86
C ILE A 229 -10.35 -7.20 -20.71
N CYS A 230 -10.70 -6.86 -19.48
CA CYS A 230 -10.59 -7.79 -18.34
C CYS A 230 -11.43 -9.06 -18.56
N LEU A 231 -12.65 -8.92 -19.07
CA LEU A 231 -13.50 -10.08 -19.40
C LEU A 231 -12.87 -10.97 -20.49
N LYS A 232 -12.27 -10.35 -21.53
CA LYS A 232 -11.55 -11.10 -22.56
C LYS A 232 -10.32 -11.84 -22.02
N PHE A 233 -9.57 -11.23 -21.09
CA PHE A 233 -8.47 -11.93 -20.42
C PHE A 233 -8.98 -13.15 -19.64
N ARG A 234 -10.04 -12.97 -18.86
CA ARG A 234 -10.67 -14.08 -18.13
C ARG A 234 -11.09 -15.22 -19.05
N ASP A 235 -11.70 -14.90 -20.18
CA ASP A 235 -12.28 -15.89 -21.10
C ASP A 235 -11.21 -16.62 -21.93
N ASN A 236 -9.98 -16.11 -21.98
CA ASN A 236 -8.84 -16.70 -22.68
C ASN A 236 -7.78 -17.34 -21.75
N GLY A 237 -7.93 -17.30 -20.43
CA GLY A 237 -7.06 -17.93 -19.43
C GLY A 237 -6.14 -16.95 -18.74
#